data_13ed7f3c8eb2afd4b547034f12eabc34
#
_entry.id   13ed7f3c8eb2afd4b547034f12eabc34
#
_cell.length_a   1.000
_cell.length_b   1.000
_cell.length_c   1.000
_cell.angle_alpha   90.00
_cell.angle_beta   90.00
_cell.angle_gamma   90.00
#
_symmetry.space_group_name_H-M   'P 1'
#
loop_
_entity.id
_entity.type
_entity.pdbx_description
1 polymer ?
#
loop_
_entity_poly.entity_id
_entity_poly.type
_entity_poly.pdbx_seq_one_letter_code
_entity_poly.pdbx_strand_id
1 'polypeptide(L)'
;MNHINHIKILLMEELQINNLETDIFLALMKSEKTTSFGMQENLNLPPDQIIEIAKSLETKGMVIEINKNEFRALHPRFAIVNRYRRICEVNNIPFKKNTKIDNLGIMLENYQNQV
;
A
#
# COMPACT_ATOMS: atom_id res chain seq x y z
N MET A 1 21.94 1.98 -3.80
CA MET A 1 21.35 2.07 -2.47
C MET A 1 19.84 2.10 -2.56
N ASN A 2 19.18 1.12 -2.00
CA ASN A 2 17.78 0.93 -2.28
C ASN A 2 16.90 1.13 -1.06
N HIS A 3 16.61 2.39 -0.77
CA HIS A 3 15.58 2.72 0.23
C HIS A 3 14.25 2.07 -0.11
N ILE A 4 13.93 1.99 -1.41
CA ILE A 4 12.67 1.38 -1.85
C ILE A 4 12.61 -0.11 -1.48
N ASN A 5 13.71 -0.84 -1.60
CA ASN A 5 13.71 -2.25 -1.23
C ASN A 5 13.51 -2.43 0.26
N HIS A 6 14.09 -1.58 1.07
CA HIS A 6 13.91 -1.63 2.52
C HIS A 6 12.46 -1.34 2.88
N ILE A 7 11.86 -0.33 2.26
CA ILE A 7 10.45 0.00 2.48
C ILE A 7 9.55 -1.17 2.09
N LYS A 8 9.83 -1.81 0.95
CA LYS A 8 9.04 -2.96 0.51
C LYS A 8 9.09 -4.10 1.52
N ILE A 9 10.28 -4.39 2.03
CA ILE A 9 10.44 -5.45 3.02
C ILE A 9 9.62 -5.14 4.28
N LEU A 10 9.69 -3.89 4.75
CA LEU A 10 8.95 -3.49 5.95
C LEU A 10 7.45 -3.55 5.72
N LEU A 11 6.97 -3.12 4.55
CA LEU A 11 5.55 -3.21 4.22
C LEU A 11 5.07 -4.65 4.27
N MET A 12 5.82 -5.54 3.67
CA MET A 12 5.43 -6.96 3.66
C MET A 12 5.46 -7.57 5.05
N GLU A 13 6.50 -7.26 5.83
CA GLU A 13 6.65 -7.85 7.16
C GLU A 13 5.69 -7.27 8.18
N GLU A 14 5.60 -5.95 8.24
CA GLU A 14 4.81 -5.28 9.29
C GLU A 14 3.32 -5.24 8.95
N LEU A 15 2.97 -5.12 7.68
CA LEU A 15 1.58 -5.01 7.27
C LEU A 15 1.02 -6.28 6.65
N GLN A 16 1.84 -7.31 6.53
CA GLN A 16 1.40 -8.62 6.04
C GLN A 16 0.67 -8.50 4.71
N ILE A 17 1.28 -7.79 3.78
CA ILE A 17 0.81 -7.71 2.40
C ILE A 17 1.84 -8.41 1.52
N ASN A 18 1.40 -8.89 0.35
CA ASN A 18 2.30 -9.65 -0.52
C ASN A 18 3.07 -8.72 -1.46
N ASN A 19 3.94 -9.30 -2.25
CA ASN A 19 4.82 -8.56 -3.15
C ASN A 19 4.03 -7.71 -4.16
N LEU A 20 3.02 -8.28 -4.79
CA LEU A 20 2.22 -7.56 -5.78
C LEU A 20 1.40 -6.45 -5.15
N GLU A 21 0.82 -6.71 -3.99
CA GLU A 21 0.10 -5.67 -3.25
C GLU A 21 1.03 -4.50 -2.92
N THR A 22 2.24 -4.82 -2.50
CA THR A 22 3.24 -3.80 -2.17
C THR A 22 3.58 -2.95 -3.38
N ASP A 23 3.85 -3.58 -4.52
CA ASP A 23 4.19 -2.87 -5.74
C ASP A 23 3.05 -1.96 -6.22
N ILE A 24 1.82 -2.47 -6.17
CA ILE A 24 0.67 -1.68 -6.61
C ILE A 24 0.40 -0.54 -5.64
N PHE A 25 0.50 -0.78 -4.33
CA PHE A 25 0.31 0.28 -3.35
C PHE A 25 1.31 1.42 -3.57
N LEU A 26 2.58 1.09 -3.76
CA LEU A 26 3.62 2.10 -3.99
C LEU A 26 3.39 2.88 -5.28
N ALA A 27 2.94 2.19 -6.34
CA ALA A 27 2.63 2.86 -7.60
C ALA A 27 1.46 3.83 -7.42
N LEU A 28 0.43 3.42 -6.70
CA LEU A 28 -0.71 4.29 -6.44
C LEU A 28 -0.33 5.49 -5.58
N MET A 29 0.61 5.32 -4.67
CA MET A 29 1.14 6.43 -3.87
C MET A 29 1.84 7.48 -4.74
N LYS A 30 2.41 7.06 -5.85
CA LYS A 30 3.06 7.98 -6.81
C LYS A 30 2.06 8.51 -7.84
N SER A 31 0.77 8.42 -7.55
CA SER A 31 -0.31 8.92 -8.41
C SER A 31 -0.47 8.17 -9.72
N GLU A 32 0.06 6.95 -9.80
CA GLU A 32 -0.24 6.07 -10.93
C GLU A 32 -1.69 5.65 -10.88
N LYS A 33 -2.30 5.44 -12.04
CA LYS A 33 -3.68 4.97 -12.11
C LYS A 33 -3.71 3.47 -12.31
N THR A 34 -4.69 2.81 -11.68
CA THR A 34 -4.84 1.36 -11.83
C THR A 34 -5.02 0.93 -13.26
N THR A 35 -5.61 1.78 -14.08
CA THR A 35 -5.84 1.49 -15.49
C THR A 35 -4.73 1.98 -16.40
N SER A 36 -3.66 2.55 -15.84
CA SER A 36 -2.61 3.13 -16.67
C SER A 36 -1.83 2.04 -17.40
N PHE A 37 -1.47 2.35 -18.63
CA PHE A 37 -0.66 1.46 -19.43
C PHE A 37 0.73 1.28 -18.80
N GLY A 38 1.26 2.35 -18.21
CA GLY A 38 2.55 2.29 -17.52
C GLY A 38 2.55 1.30 -16.38
N MET A 39 1.47 1.27 -15.60
CA MET A 39 1.37 0.32 -14.49
C MET A 39 1.34 -1.11 -15.00
N GLN A 40 0.59 -1.37 -16.07
CA GLN A 40 0.52 -2.71 -16.67
C GLN A 40 1.89 -3.17 -17.14
N GLU A 41 2.63 -2.29 -17.81
CA GLU A 41 3.95 -2.62 -18.31
C GLU A 41 4.95 -2.85 -17.18
N ASN A 42 4.97 -1.93 -16.21
CA ASN A 42 5.94 -2.01 -15.11
C ASN A 42 5.76 -3.26 -14.26
N LEU A 43 4.52 -3.69 -14.08
CA LEU A 43 4.22 -4.86 -13.26
C LEU A 43 4.09 -6.14 -14.08
N ASN A 44 4.03 -6.01 -15.41
CA ASN A 44 3.82 -7.13 -16.30
C ASN A 44 2.54 -7.90 -15.93
N LEU A 45 1.46 -7.15 -15.67
CA LEU A 45 0.18 -7.72 -15.27
C LEU A 45 -0.95 -7.16 -16.13
N PRO A 46 -1.97 -7.99 -16.41
CA PRO A 46 -3.15 -7.48 -17.11
C PRO A 46 -3.98 -6.57 -16.21
N PRO A 47 -4.79 -5.67 -16.79
CA PRO A 47 -5.59 -4.71 -16.01
C PRO A 47 -6.49 -5.37 -14.98
N ASP A 48 -7.13 -6.49 -15.34
CA ASP A 48 -8.06 -7.16 -14.44
C ASP A 48 -7.37 -7.62 -13.16
N GLN A 49 -6.16 -8.10 -13.28
CA GLN A 49 -5.41 -8.58 -12.12
C GLN A 49 -4.97 -7.41 -11.24
N ILE A 50 -4.57 -6.29 -11.85
CA ILE A 50 -4.21 -5.08 -11.10
C ILE A 50 -5.42 -4.59 -10.29
N ILE A 51 -6.59 -4.55 -10.92
CA ILE A 51 -7.82 -4.12 -10.27
C ILE A 51 -8.18 -5.04 -9.11
N GLU A 52 -8.03 -6.34 -9.30
CA GLU A 52 -8.34 -7.32 -8.26
C GLU A 52 -7.44 -7.14 -7.05
N ILE A 53 -6.14 -6.90 -7.30
CA ILE A 53 -5.19 -6.67 -6.22
C ILE A 53 -5.48 -5.34 -5.52
N ALA A 54 -5.85 -4.31 -6.27
CA ALA A 54 -6.24 -3.02 -5.68
C ALA A 54 -7.46 -3.18 -4.78
N LYS A 55 -8.43 -4.01 -5.17
CA LYS A 55 -9.60 -4.30 -4.32
C LYS A 55 -9.18 -5.00 -3.02
N SER A 56 -8.18 -5.86 -3.09
CA SER A 56 -7.62 -6.48 -1.88
C SER A 56 -7.03 -5.42 -0.95
N LEU A 57 -6.29 -4.47 -1.51
CA LEU A 57 -5.74 -3.37 -0.73
C LEU A 57 -6.83 -2.49 -0.12
N GLU A 58 -7.94 -2.30 -0.84
CA GLU A 58 -9.06 -1.55 -0.31
C GLU A 58 -9.67 -2.26 0.90
N THR A 59 -9.82 -3.56 0.81
CA THR A 59 -10.31 -4.36 1.94
C THR A 59 -9.39 -4.20 3.14
N LYS A 60 -8.09 -4.04 2.91
CA LYS A 60 -7.12 -3.85 3.97
C LYS A 60 -7.06 -2.41 4.49
N GLY A 61 -7.79 -1.49 3.88
CA GLY A 61 -7.87 -0.11 4.36
C GLY A 61 -6.77 0.80 3.87
N MET A 62 -6.06 0.42 2.82
CA MET A 62 -4.90 1.15 2.35
C MET A 62 -5.16 2.01 1.12
N VAL A 63 -6.18 1.67 0.35
CA VAL A 63 -6.58 2.43 -0.84
C VAL A 63 -8.09 2.58 -0.86
N ILE A 64 -8.58 3.49 -1.69
CA ILE A 64 -10.03 3.67 -1.92
C ILE A 64 -10.31 3.71 -3.41
N GLU A 65 -11.45 3.19 -3.79
CA GLU A 65 -11.94 3.30 -5.16
C GLU A 65 -12.63 4.65 -5.32
N ILE A 66 -12.14 5.47 -6.25
CA ILE A 66 -12.67 6.81 -6.46
C ILE A 66 -13.61 6.88 -7.67
N ASN A 67 -13.39 6.02 -8.65
CA ASN A 67 -14.26 5.84 -9.81
C ASN A 67 -14.23 4.36 -10.12
N LYS A 68 -15.11 3.90 -11.01
CA LYS A 68 -15.15 2.49 -11.34
C LYS A 68 -13.77 2.00 -11.77
N ASN A 69 -13.23 1.07 -10.99
CA ASN A 69 -11.94 0.41 -11.23
C ASN A 69 -10.73 1.36 -11.16
N GLU A 70 -10.93 2.57 -10.66
CA GLU A 70 -9.83 3.51 -10.41
C GLU A 70 -9.63 3.66 -8.92
N PHE A 71 -8.43 3.41 -8.45
CA PHE A 71 -8.10 3.42 -7.03
C PHE A 71 -7.04 4.46 -6.74
N ARG A 72 -7.08 4.97 -5.53
CA ARG A 72 -6.10 5.93 -5.04
C ARG A 72 -5.60 5.47 -3.67
N ALA A 73 -4.30 5.58 -3.45
CA ALA A 73 -3.74 5.29 -2.14
C ALA A 73 -4.19 6.36 -1.14
N LEU A 74 -4.50 5.93 0.07
CA LEU A 74 -4.74 6.86 1.17
C LEU A 74 -3.42 7.50 1.56
N HIS A 75 -3.50 8.62 2.29
CA HIS A 75 -2.30 9.24 2.84
C HIS A 75 -1.45 8.16 3.52
N PRO A 76 -0.13 8.17 3.35
CA PRO A 76 0.71 7.07 3.84
C PRO A 76 0.48 6.70 5.30
N ARG A 77 0.38 7.70 6.18
CA ARG A 77 0.19 7.42 7.59
C ARG A 77 -1.16 6.77 7.87
N PHE A 78 -2.20 7.23 7.18
CA PHE A 78 -3.54 6.64 7.33
C PHE A 78 -3.56 5.21 6.82
N ALA A 79 -2.97 4.96 5.66
CA ALA A 79 -2.94 3.63 5.07
C ALA A 79 -2.27 2.64 6.02
N ILE A 80 -1.12 3.02 6.57
CA ILE A 80 -0.35 2.16 7.47
C ILE A 80 -1.14 1.87 8.75
N VAL A 81 -1.69 2.91 9.37
CA VAL A 81 -2.40 2.75 10.64
C VAL A 81 -3.70 1.98 10.46
N ASN A 82 -4.43 2.22 9.37
CA ASN A 82 -5.65 1.48 9.08
C ASN A 82 -5.36 -0.01 8.93
N ARG A 83 -4.32 -0.35 8.18
CA ARG A 83 -3.97 -1.75 7.99
C ARG A 83 -3.53 -2.39 9.31
N TYR A 84 -2.73 -1.69 10.08
CA TYR A 84 -2.27 -2.19 11.38
C TYR A 84 -3.46 -2.42 12.33
N ARG A 85 -4.41 -1.49 12.35
CA ARG A 85 -5.61 -1.65 13.18
C ARG A 85 -6.37 -2.93 12.81
N ARG A 86 -6.51 -3.20 11.50
CA ARG A 86 -7.21 -4.40 11.05
C ARG A 86 -6.47 -5.67 11.42
N ILE A 87 -5.14 -5.64 11.37
CA ILE A 87 -4.35 -6.78 11.82
C ILE A 87 -4.59 -7.04 13.31
N CYS A 88 -4.59 -5.98 14.11
CA CYS A 88 -4.85 -6.11 15.53
C CYS A 88 -6.24 -6.68 15.80
N GLU A 89 -7.25 -6.21 15.06
CA GLU A 89 -8.62 -6.70 15.21
C GLU A 89 -8.72 -8.20 14.90
N VAL A 90 -8.12 -8.62 13.79
CA VAL A 90 -8.19 -10.02 13.37
C VAL A 90 -7.48 -10.93 14.37
N ASN A 91 -6.39 -10.46 14.96
CA ASN A 91 -5.58 -11.26 15.87
C ASN A 91 -5.95 -11.06 17.34
N ASN A 92 -7.00 -10.27 17.62
CA ASN A 92 -7.42 -10.01 18.99
C ASN A 92 -6.32 -9.38 19.82
N ILE A 93 -5.54 -8.50 19.22
CA ILE A 93 -4.44 -7.79 19.87
C ILE A 93 -4.89 -6.36 20.13
N PRO A 94 -4.60 -5.78 21.30
CA PRO A 94 -4.95 -4.38 21.55
C PRO A 94 -4.27 -3.45 20.54
N PHE A 95 -5.02 -2.49 20.01
CA PHE A 95 -4.49 -1.49 19.10
C PHE A 95 -3.81 -0.42 19.94
N LYS A 96 -2.49 -0.47 19.97
CA LYS A 96 -1.67 0.46 20.75
C LYS A 96 -0.65 1.13 19.84
N LYS A 97 -0.08 2.23 20.33
CA LYS A 97 1.01 2.89 19.61
C LYS A 97 2.12 1.89 19.34
N ASN A 98 2.61 1.89 18.11
CA ASN A 98 3.66 1.00 17.65
C ASN A 98 4.70 1.83 16.91
N THR A 99 5.90 1.92 17.48
CA THR A 99 6.97 2.76 16.95
C THR A 99 7.39 2.31 15.55
N LYS A 100 7.42 1.01 15.29
CA LYS A 100 7.77 0.51 13.95
C LYS A 100 6.75 0.96 12.91
N ILE A 101 5.47 0.91 13.27
CA ILE A 101 4.39 1.34 12.38
C ILE A 101 4.47 2.84 12.14
N ASP A 102 4.69 3.62 13.20
CA ASP A 102 4.83 5.07 13.07
C ASP A 102 6.02 5.43 12.17
N ASN A 103 7.15 4.78 12.36
CA ASN A 103 8.34 5.03 11.55
C ASN A 103 8.12 4.65 10.09
N LEU A 104 7.42 3.55 9.86
CA LEU A 104 7.10 3.14 8.49
C LEU A 104 6.24 4.18 7.80
N GLY A 105 5.27 4.76 8.52
CA GLY A 105 4.46 5.85 7.98
C GLY A 105 5.30 7.05 7.57
N ILE A 106 6.26 7.42 8.40
CA ILE A 106 7.17 8.53 8.10
C ILE A 106 8.03 8.21 6.86
N MET A 107 8.57 7.01 6.80
CA MET A 107 9.37 6.58 5.65
C MET A 107 8.58 6.65 4.35
N LEU A 108 7.33 6.20 4.39
CA LEU A 108 6.46 6.23 3.21
C LEU A 108 6.11 7.65 2.81
N GLU A 109 5.85 8.51 3.79
CA GLU A 109 5.57 9.92 3.52
C GLU A 109 6.75 10.57 2.81
N ASN A 110 7.96 10.29 3.30
CA ASN A 110 9.17 10.82 2.66
C ASN A 110 9.34 10.26 1.26
N TYR A 111 9.08 8.97 1.07
CA TYR A 111 9.14 8.35 -0.25
C TYR A 111 8.15 8.99 -1.22
N GLN A 112 6.93 9.24 -0.78
CA GLN A 112 5.90 9.85 -1.61
C GLN A 112 6.30 11.25 -2.06
N ASN A 113 6.99 11.99 -1.19
CA ASN A 113 7.39 13.36 -1.48
C ASN A 113 8.64 13.46 -2.36
N GLN A 114 9.31 12.36 -2.62
CA GLN A 114 10.43 12.34 -3.56
C GLN A 114 9.87 12.35 -4.98
N VAL A 115 10.42 13.19 -5.80
CA VAL A 115 9.98 13.34 -7.18
C VAL A 115 10.97 12.72 -8.13
#